data_001e437b13fa7aa04f2e406b0dd900d1
#
_entry.id   001e437b13fa7aa04f2e406b0dd900d1
#
_cell.length_a   1.000
_cell.length_b   1.000
_cell.length_c   1.000
_cell.angle_alpha   90.00
_cell.angle_beta   90.00
_cell.angle_gamma   90.00
#
_symmetry.space_group_name_H-M   'P 1'
#
loop_
_entity.id
_entity.type
_entity.pdbx_description
1 polymer ?
#
loop_
_entity_poly.entity_id
_entity_poly.type
_entity_poly.pdbx_seq_one_letter_code
_entity_poly.pdbx_strand_id
1 'polypeptide(L)'
;MHLVDATLFYSPTSGGVKRYLSAKHAWLAAHTAWEHTIVVPGRGTHLERGGVCTLAGYPVPGTFNYRLPLNPRRWTRLLDDLEPTLIEAGDVFHPAWAGWLVAQRRGIPFVGFYHSNLPQLGGCRAFGWFSEPVLRRYVRLVYERCDLVFAPSRLMCEYLQSIGVAQVVHQPLGVDTEVFNPTRRGDLLRKCLALPRQTRVLVYAGRFAEEKNLPVLLQAFARLGRPYHLVLIGGARRARPATNVTMLPYRRDSLELAQWIASADALVHAGTKETFGLVILEAMACGRPVVAARAGAFPEFVDDSVGVLAEPDSAAGMAAAIVALYERDLAAVGAVARARVLRHYTWSRAFHTQLAAYASLLGTQRVPVGDTPILEARSPSS
;
A
#
# COMPACT_ATOMS: atom_id res chain seq x y z
N MET A 1 24.40 -1.15 -12.22
CA MET A 1 23.07 -0.52 -12.43
C MET A 1 22.70 0.25 -11.18
N HIS A 2 22.26 1.51 -11.34
CA HIS A 2 21.84 2.35 -10.23
C HIS A 2 20.39 2.80 -10.46
N LEU A 3 19.45 2.23 -9.69
CA LEU A 3 18.05 2.62 -9.65
C LEU A 3 17.84 3.73 -8.62
N VAL A 4 17.18 4.82 -9.02
CA VAL A 4 16.80 5.89 -8.11
C VAL A 4 15.29 6.03 -8.07
N ASP A 5 14.71 5.77 -6.89
CA ASP A 5 13.30 6.03 -6.58
C ASP A 5 13.13 7.42 -5.98
N ALA A 6 12.23 8.23 -6.53
CA ALA A 6 11.98 9.59 -6.07
C ALA A 6 10.49 9.83 -5.78
N THR A 7 10.14 10.30 -4.56
CA THR A 7 8.73 10.56 -4.21
C THR A 7 8.57 11.57 -3.09
N LEU A 8 7.46 12.32 -3.11
CA LEU A 8 7.00 13.14 -1.96
C LEU A 8 6.22 12.32 -0.92
N PHE A 9 5.69 11.14 -1.28
CA PHE A 9 4.80 10.35 -0.43
C PHE A 9 5.54 9.43 0.55
N TYR A 10 6.64 9.91 1.09
CA TYR A 10 7.40 9.22 2.13
C TYR A 10 7.40 10.03 3.42
N SER A 11 6.86 9.47 4.49
CA SER A 11 6.81 10.09 5.81
C SER A 11 7.05 9.02 6.88
N PRO A 12 7.54 9.37 8.07
CA PRO A 12 7.70 8.41 9.18
C PRO A 12 6.42 7.66 9.54
N THR A 13 5.27 8.25 9.25
CA THR A 13 3.92 7.70 9.51
C THR A 13 3.17 7.33 8.23
N SER A 14 3.82 7.39 7.04
CA SER A 14 3.20 6.93 5.80
C SER A 14 3.16 5.39 5.74
N GLY A 15 2.06 4.86 5.16
CA GLY A 15 1.82 3.42 5.11
C GLY A 15 2.44 2.74 3.88
N GLY A 16 1.65 2.61 2.81
CA GLY A 16 1.96 1.75 1.66
C GLY A 16 3.24 2.10 0.91
N VAL A 17 3.42 3.37 0.51
CA VAL A 17 4.58 3.78 -0.30
C VAL A 17 5.89 3.57 0.44
N LYS A 18 5.95 3.93 1.73
CA LYS A 18 7.16 3.68 2.53
C LYS A 18 7.48 2.19 2.64
N ARG A 19 6.46 1.34 2.90
CA ARG A 19 6.65 -0.11 2.98
C ARG A 19 7.15 -0.69 1.67
N TYR A 20 6.56 -0.28 0.56
CA TYR A 20 6.99 -0.67 -0.78
C TYR A 20 8.46 -0.30 -1.02
N LEU A 21 8.85 0.96 -0.82
CA LEU A 21 10.22 1.41 -1.05
C LEU A 21 11.24 0.73 -0.13
N SER A 22 10.91 0.56 1.16
CA SER A 22 11.77 -0.14 2.11
C SER A 22 11.93 -1.62 1.75
N ALA A 23 10.85 -2.28 1.36
CA ALA A 23 10.89 -3.68 0.93
C ALA A 23 11.67 -3.84 -0.39
N LYS A 24 11.47 -2.94 -1.36
CA LYS A 24 12.20 -2.91 -2.62
C LYS A 24 13.71 -2.74 -2.39
N HIS A 25 14.07 -1.79 -1.52
CA HIS A 25 15.46 -1.54 -1.17
C HIS A 25 16.13 -2.76 -0.55
N ALA A 26 15.51 -3.35 0.47
CA ALA A 26 16.03 -4.54 1.15
C ALA A 26 16.13 -5.75 0.21
N TRP A 27 15.12 -5.94 -0.64
CA TRP A 27 15.10 -7.04 -1.59
C TRP A 27 16.17 -6.90 -2.67
N LEU A 28 16.34 -5.72 -3.26
CA LEU A 28 17.38 -5.46 -4.26
C LEU A 28 18.77 -5.68 -3.69
N ALA A 29 19.04 -5.18 -2.49
CA ALA A 29 20.31 -5.37 -1.80
C ALA A 29 20.63 -6.87 -1.52
N ALA A 30 19.60 -7.67 -1.24
CA ALA A 30 19.78 -9.09 -0.93
C ALA A 30 19.89 -10.00 -2.17
N HIS A 31 19.29 -9.61 -3.31
CA HIS A 31 19.09 -10.51 -4.44
C HIS A 31 19.76 -10.05 -5.74
N THR A 32 20.33 -8.85 -5.78
CA THR A 32 20.90 -8.27 -7.00
C THR A 32 22.19 -7.50 -6.70
N ALA A 33 22.97 -7.22 -7.76
CA ALA A 33 24.07 -6.27 -7.70
C ALA A 33 23.64 -4.83 -8.06
N TRP A 34 22.34 -4.52 -8.03
CA TRP A 34 21.84 -3.17 -8.32
C TRP A 34 22.01 -2.28 -7.09
N GLU A 35 22.59 -1.13 -7.31
CA GLU A 35 22.55 -0.04 -6.33
C GLU A 35 21.15 0.58 -6.35
N HIS A 36 20.57 0.86 -5.18
CA HIS A 36 19.25 1.45 -5.06
C HIS A 36 19.26 2.62 -4.09
N THR A 37 18.93 3.80 -4.57
CA THR A 37 18.83 5.01 -3.77
C THR A 37 17.38 5.52 -3.75
N ILE A 38 16.89 5.86 -2.56
CA ILE A 38 15.55 6.42 -2.36
C ILE A 38 15.69 7.91 -2.04
N VAL A 39 15.10 8.79 -2.86
CA VAL A 39 15.15 10.25 -2.69
C VAL A 39 13.79 10.77 -2.22
N VAL A 40 13.74 11.36 -1.03
CA VAL A 40 12.50 11.76 -0.36
C VAL A 40 12.63 13.10 0.38
N PRO A 41 11.53 13.76 0.75
CA PRO A 41 11.59 14.93 1.62
C PRO A 41 12.03 14.57 3.04
N GLY A 42 12.84 15.44 3.65
CA GLY A 42 13.32 15.30 5.03
C GLY A 42 13.26 16.59 5.83
N ARG A 43 13.66 16.52 7.10
CA ARG A 43 13.86 17.72 7.94
C ARG A 43 15.10 18.51 7.53
N GLY A 44 16.13 17.81 7.07
CA GLY A 44 17.39 18.32 6.55
C GLY A 44 17.72 17.66 5.21
N THR A 45 18.76 18.16 4.57
CA THR A 45 19.35 17.49 3.40
C THR A 45 20.40 16.52 3.87
N HIS A 46 20.26 15.26 3.49
CA HIS A 46 21.20 14.17 3.76
C HIS A 46 21.39 13.37 2.48
N LEU A 47 22.62 13.07 2.14
CA LEU A 47 23.00 12.37 0.92
C LEU A 47 23.65 11.04 1.29
N GLU A 48 23.03 9.94 0.90
CA GLU A 48 23.53 8.60 1.11
C GLU A 48 23.24 7.76 -0.14
N ARG A 49 24.20 7.68 -1.02
CA ARG A 49 24.09 6.86 -2.24
C ARG A 49 23.97 5.39 -1.83
N GLY A 50 23.08 4.64 -2.48
CA GLY A 50 22.76 3.28 -2.05
C GLY A 50 21.93 3.20 -0.76
N GLY A 51 21.31 4.30 -0.33
CA GLY A 51 20.50 4.40 0.87
C GLY A 51 19.32 5.37 0.71
N VAL A 52 19.00 6.11 1.78
CA VAL A 52 17.90 7.09 1.77
C VAL A 52 18.45 8.52 1.76
N CYS A 53 18.40 9.16 0.61
CA CYS A 53 18.68 10.58 0.47
C CYS A 53 17.48 11.42 0.87
N THR A 54 17.69 12.47 1.64
CA THR A 54 16.62 13.41 2.00
C THR A 54 16.91 14.81 1.49
N LEU A 55 15.87 15.50 1.01
CA LEU A 55 15.90 16.94 0.72
C LEU A 55 15.12 17.70 1.78
N ALA A 56 15.72 18.74 2.33
CA ALA A 56 15.06 19.61 3.30
C ALA A 56 13.76 20.18 2.71
N GLY A 57 12.63 19.93 3.40
CA GLY A 57 11.32 20.40 3.01
C GLY A 57 10.55 20.98 4.19
N TYR A 58 9.58 21.86 3.91
CA TYR A 58 8.71 22.45 4.90
C TYR A 58 7.55 21.50 5.25
N PRO A 59 7.12 21.42 6.49
CA PRO A 59 5.97 20.60 6.87
C PRO A 59 4.71 21.13 6.20
N VAL A 60 3.89 20.23 5.65
CA VAL A 60 2.59 20.57 5.05
C VAL A 60 1.51 20.47 6.13
N PRO A 61 0.88 21.57 6.55
CA PRO A 61 -0.14 21.58 7.58
C PRO A 61 -1.32 20.65 7.23
N GLY A 62 -1.88 19.98 8.25
CA GLY A 62 -3.04 19.09 8.05
C GLY A 62 -2.71 17.75 7.39
N THR A 63 -1.45 17.48 7.08
CA THR A 63 -1.00 16.18 6.53
C THR A 63 -0.28 15.34 7.58
N PHE A 64 -0.10 14.04 7.28
CA PHE A 64 0.58 13.09 8.17
C PHE A 64 2.11 13.24 8.13
N ASN A 65 2.62 14.42 8.56
CA ASN A 65 4.05 14.77 8.54
C ASN A 65 4.69 14.74 7.15
N TYR A 66 3.93 14.93 6.09
CA TYR A 66 4.50 15.14 4.77
C TYR A 66 5.22 16.47 4.71
N ARG A 67 6.27 16.52 3.92
CA ARG A 67 7.11 17.70 3.73
C ARG A 67 7.22 18.03 2.25
N LEU A 68 7.28 19.33 1.92
CA LEU A 68 7.40 19.80 0.56
C LEU A 68 8.70 20.62 0.42
N PRO A 69 9.71 20.12 -0.31
CA PRO A 69 10.85 20.92 -0.74
C PRO A 69 10.39 21.93 -1.80
N LEU A 70 10.53 23.23 -1.50
CA LEU A 70 10.01 24.30 -2.36
C LEU A 70 10.87 24.56 -3.61
N ASN A 71 12.13 24.12 -3.62
CA ASN A 71 13.02 24.37 -4.75
C ASN A 71 13.15 23.16 -5.68
N PRO A 72 12.47 23.14 -6.85
CA PRO A 72 12.53 22.04 -7.80
C PRO A 72 13.93 21.76 -8.35
N ARG A 73 14.78 22.82 -8.45
CA ARG A 73 16.17 22.69 -8.98
C ARG A 73 17.04 21.83 -8.06
N ARG A 74 16.72 21.76 -6.77
CA ARG A 74 17.45 20.87 -5.82
C ARG A 74 17.17 19.40 -6.10
N TRP A 75 15.94 19.07 -6.49
CA TRP A 75 15.60 17.72 -6.92
C TRP A 75 16.40 17.32 -8.16
N THR A 76 16.37 18.16 -9.21
CA THR A 76 17.08 17.89 -10.47
C THR A 76 18.58 17.73 -10.23
N ARG A 77 19.19 18.63 -9.43
CA ARG A 77 20.63 18.55 -9.11
C ARG A 77 20.95 17.26 -8.36
N LEU A 78 20.21 16.95 -7.29
CA LEU A 78 20.46 15.75 -6.50
C LEU A 78 20.32 14.48 -7.34
N LEU A 79 19.24 14.38 -8.14
CA LEU A 79 19.03 13.21 -9.00
C LEU A 79 20.14 13.09 -10.06
N ASP A 80 20.64 14.20 -10.58
CA ASP A 80 21.74 14.20 -11.52
C ASP A 80 23.08 13.81 -10.87
N ASP A 81 23.40 14.35 -9.69
CA ASP A 81 24.61 14.02 -8.93
C ASP A 81 24.69 12.53 -8.52
N LEU A 82 23.55 11.84 -8.42
CA LEU A 82 23.49 10.39 -8.14
C LEU A 82 23.88 9.50 -9.33
N GLU A 83 23.99 10.06 -10.54
CA GLU A 83 24.32 9.32 -11.77
C GLU A 83 23.47 8.04 -11.97
N PRO A 84 22.12 8.16 -11.97
CA PRO A 84 21.24 7.02 -12.13
C PRO A 84 21.39 6.37 -13.52
N THR A 85 21.12 5.06 -13.60
CA THR A 85 20.91 4.35 -14.85
C THR A 85 19.43 4.13 -15.17
N LEU A 86 18.55 4.32 -14.17
CA LEU A 86 17.09 4.33 -14.27
C LEU A 86 16.50 5.15 -13.13
N ILE A 87 15.47 5.94 -13.41
CA ILE A 87 14.74 6.71 -12.41
C ILE A 87 13.28 6.24 -12.36
N GLU A 88 12.77 5.96 -11.15
CA GLU A 88 11.34 5.74 -10.91
C GLU A 88 10.75 6.89 -10.07
N ALA A 89 9.65 7.47 -10.55
CA ALA A 89 8.89 8.47 -9.82
C ALA A 89 7.64 7.85 -9.20
N GLY A 90 7.52 7.93 -7.87
CA GLY A 90 6.39 7.40 -7.11
C GLY A 90 5.20 8.35 -6.96
N ASP A 91 5.24 9.52 -7.61
CA ASP A 91 4.15 10.51 -7.66
C ASP A 91 4.31 11.44 -8.87
N VAL A 92 3.31 12.31 -9.10
CA VAL A 92 3.26 13.22 -10.26
C VAL A 92 3.79 14.64 -9.97
N PHE A 93 4.42 14.86 -8.83
CA PHE A 93 4.87 16.19 -8.40
C PHE A 93 6.33 16.50 -8.79
N HIS A 94 7.01 17.32 -7.99
CA HIS A 94 8.38 17.75 -8.23
C HIS A 94 9.36 16.61 -8.54
N PRO A 95 9.30 15.44 -7.84
CA PRO A 95 10.18 14.31 -8.16
C PRO A 95 10.01 13.79 -9.59
N ALA A 96 8.77 13.71 -10.08
CA ALA A 96 8.51 13.24 -11.45
C ALA A 96 9.09 14.20 -12.49
N TRP A 97 8.88 15.50 -12.36
CA TRP A 97 9.42 16.49 -13.28
C TRP A 97 10.95 16.54 -13.26
N ALA A 98 11.54 16.48 -12.07
CA ALA A 98 12.99 16.45 -11.91
C ALA A 98 13.59 15.15 -12.50
N GLY A 99 12.97 14.01 -12.23
CA GLY A 99 13.36 12.70 -12.76
C GLY A 99 13.31 12.66 -14.27
N TRP A 100 12.22 13.13 -14.87
CA TRP A 100 12.09 13.22 -16.31
C TRP A 100 13.18 14.12 -16.94
N LEU A 101 13.45 15.31 -16.37
CA LEU A 101 14.49 16.20 -16.88
C LEU A 101 15.89 15.58 -16.84
N VAL A 102 16.22 14.87 -15.75
CA VAL A 102 17.50 14.17 -15.63
C VAL A 102 17.57 13.00 -16.61
N ALA A 103 16.51 12.20 -16.70
CA ALA A 103 16.44 11.06 -17.61
C ALA A 103 16.63 11.48 -19.07
N GLN A 104 15.96 12.57 -19.51
CA GLN A 104 16.14 13.14 -20.86
C GLN A 104 17.58 13.61 -21.13
N ARG A 105 18.23 14.27 -20.16
CA ARG A 105 19.62 14.75 -20.33
C ARG A 105 20.63 13.60 -20.40
N ARG A 106 20.39 12.54 -19.66
CA ARG A 106 21.28 11.38 -19.56
C ARG A 106 20.98 10.28 -20.58
N GLY A 107 19.85 10.35 -21.28
CA GLY A 107 19.41 9.31 -22.20
C GLY A 107 19.12 7.99 -21.49
N ILE A 108 18.54 8.04 -20.29
CA ILE A 108 18.19 6.87 -19.47
C ILE A 108 16.67 6.70 -19.32
N PRO A 109 16.17 5.47 -19.05
CA PRO A 109 14.74 5.25 -18.84
C PRO A 109 14.17 6.01 -17.64
N PHE A 110 12.94 6.52 -17.81
CA PHE A 110 12.14 7.16 -16.79
C PHE A 110 10.82 6.41 -16.59
N VAL A 111 10.61 5.89 -15.40
CA VAL A 111 9.45 5.06 -15.03
C VAL A 111 8.57 5.79 -14.02
N GLY A 112 7.25 5.63 -14.13
CA GLY A 112 6.30 6.10 -13.16
C GLY A 112 5.70 4.95 -12.36
N PHE A 113 5.39 5.16 -11.07
CA PHE A 113 4.54 4.27 -10.29
C PHE A 113 3.33 5.02 -9.75
N TYR A 114 2.12 4.59 -10.12
CA TYR A 114 0.86 5.21 -9.73
C TYR A 114 0.36 4.74 -8.38
N HIS A 115 0.98 5.21 -7.29
CA HIS A 115 0.60 4.81 -5.93
C HIS A 115 -0.71 5.42 -5.43
N SER A 116 -1.11 6.57 -5.94
CA SER A 116 -2.24 7.36 -5.42
C SER A 116 -3.08 7.96 -6.53
N ASN A 117 -4.39 7.78 -6.46
CA ASN A 117 -5.33 8.37 -7.41
C ASN A 117 -5.63 9.83 -7.04
N LEU A 118 -4.74 10.73 -7.51
CA LEU A 118 -4.83 12.15 -7.22
C LEU A 118 -6.18 12.79 -7.60
N PRO A 119 -6.78 12.53 -8.78
CA PRO A 119 -8.09 13.07 -9.13
C PRO A 119 -9.22 12.66 -8.17
N GLN A 120 -9.22 11.45 -7.66
CA GLN A 120 -10.20 11.02 -6.64
C GLN A 120 -9.95 11.64 -5.26
N LEU A 121 -8.72 12.07 -4.99
CA LEU A 121 -8.36 12.81 -3.79
C LEU A 121 -8.66 14.31 -3.92
N GLY A 122 -8.97 14.82 -5.11
CA GLY A 122 -9.25 16.22 -5.39
C GLY A 122 -10.47 16.78 -4.67
N GLY A 123 -11.39 15.95 -4.20
CA GLY A 123 -12.46 16.33 -3.28
C GLY A 123 -12.01 16.54 -1.83
N CYS A 124 -10.78 16.15 -1.47
CA CYS A 124 -10.21 16.42 -0.15
C CYS A 124 -9.79 17.89 -0.05
N ARG A 125 -9.99 18.50 1.13
CA ARG A 125 -9.69 19.92 1.42
C ARG A 125 -8.33 20.42 0.95
N ALA A 126 -7.33 19.54 0.79
CA ALA A 126 -5.99 19.89 0.35
C ALA A 126 -5.86 20.20 -1.15
N PHE A 127 -6.77 19.71 -2.00
CA PHE A 127 -6.76 19.86 -3.46
C PHE A 127 -8.07 20.38 -4.05
N GLY A 128 -9.03 20.77 -3.22
CA GLY A 128 -10.38 21.19 -3.61
C GLY A 128 -10.47 22.43 -4.52
N TRP A 129 -9.34 23.03 -4.89
CA TRP A 129 -9.22 24.15 -5.83
C TRP A 129 -9.14 23.72 -7.29
N PHE A 130 -8.84 22.44 -7.54
CA PHE A 130 -8.71 21.91 -8.90
C PHE A 130 -9.88 20.99 -9.22
N SER A 131 -10.53 21.25 -10.37
CA SER A 131 -11.54 20.32 -10.87
C SER A 131 -10.92 18.99 -11.28
N GLU A 132 -11.66 17.90 -11.12
CA GLU A 132 -11.21 16.56 -11.50
C GLU A 132 -10.66 16.48 -12.94
N PRO A 133 -11.28 17.12 -13.97
CA PRO A 133 -10.74 17.13 -15.32
C PRO A 133 -9.34 17.75 -15.44
N VAL A 134 -9.05 18.81 -14.68
CA VAL A 134 -7.72 19.44 -14.66
C VAL A 134 -6.69 18.49 -14.06
N LEU A 135 -7.03 17.84 -12.94
CA LEU A 135 -6.14 16.84 -12.31
C LEU A 135 -5.91 15.62 -13.21
N ARG A 136 -6.93 15.14 -13.92
CA ARG A 136 -6.80 14.06 -14.92
C ARG A 136 -5.84 14.45 -16.04
N ARG A 137 -6.00 15.66 -16.59
CA ARG A 137 -5.11 16.17 -17.64
C ARG A 137 -3.66 16.32 -17.13
N TYR A 138 -3.49 16.77 -15.89
CA TYR A 138 -2.18 16.88 -15.27
C TYR A 138 -1.51 15.52 -15.05
N VAL A 139 -2.24 14.52 -14.50
CA VAL A 139 -1.76 13.14 -14.33
C VAL A 139 -1.33 12.56 -15.67
N ARG A 140 -2.17 12.68 -16.71
CA ARG A 140 -1.85 12.27 -18.07
C ARG A 140 -0.56 12.95 -18.55
N LEU A 141 -0.47 14.28 -18.44
CA LEU A 141 0.67 15.07 -18.88
C LEU A 141 2.01 14.58 -18.31
N VAL A 142 2.01 14.16 -17.04
CA VAL A 142 3.22 13.63 -16.38
C VAL A 142 3.53 12.22 -16.86
N TYR A 143 2.54 11.33 -16.85
CA TYR A 143 2.79 9.91 -17.16
C TYR A 143 2.99 9.60 -18.65
N GLU A 144 2.53 10.45 -19.57
CA GLU A 144 2.88 10.37 -21.00
C GLU A 144 4.39 10.58 -21.26
N ARG A 145 5.13 11.11 -20.28
CA ARG A 145 6.59 11.29 -20.35
C ARG A 145 7.39 10.10 -19.86
N CYS A 146 6.72 9.14 -19.23
CA CYS A 146 7.37 7.93 -18.77
C CYS A 146 7.50 6.91 -19.89
N ASP A 147 8.61 6.18 -19.93
CA ASP A 147 8.79 5.04 -20.83
C ASP A 147 7.90 3.88 -20.42
N LEU A 148 7.55 3.81 -19.13
CA LEU A 148 6.65 2.83 -18.53
C LEU A 148 5.97 3.42 -17.30
N VAL A 149 4.71 3.04 -17.05
CA VAL A 149 3.98 3.39 -15.84
C VAL A 149 3.45 2.12 -15.18
N PHE A 150 3.88 1.87 -13.95
CA PHE A 150 3.31 0.81 -13.14
C PHE A 150 2.03 1.26 -12.45
N ALA A 151 1.04 0.41 -12.45
CA ALA A 151 -0.20 0.59 -11.72
C ALA A 151 -0.47 -0.63 -10.82
N PRO A 152 -0.81 -0.42 -9.52
CA PRO A 152 -0.85 -1.49 -8.53
C PRO A 152 -2.06 -2.43 -8.69
N SER A 153 -3.09 -2.04 -9.43
CA SER A 153 -4.32 -2.80 -9.64
C SER A 153 -4.80 -2.65 -11.07
N ARG A 154 -5.63 -3.59 -11.54
CA ARG A 154 -6.27 -3.53 -12.86
C ARG A 154 -7.15 -2.30 -12.98
N LEU A 155 -7.89 -1.97 -11.93
CA LEU A 155 -8.69 -0.75 -11.85
C LEU A 155 -7.84 0.51 -12.13
N MET A 156 -6.64 0.58 -11.59
CA MET A 156 -5.74 1.71 -11.83
C MET A 156 -5.11 1.67 -13.23
N CYS A 157 -4.87 0.49 -13.80
CA CYS A 157 -4.47 0.37 -15.20
C CYS A 157 -5.56 0.93 -16.14
N GLU A 158 -6.79 0.46 -15.97
CA GLU A 158 -7.95 0.89 -16.76
C GLU A 158 -8.18 2.40 -16.61
N TYR A 159 -8.05 2.91 -15.40
CA TYR A 159 -8.15 4.34 -15.15
C TYR A 159 -7.09 5.14 -15.93
N LEU A 160 -5.80 4.77 -15.83
CA LEU A 160 -4.72 5.47 -16.54
C LEU A 160 -4.89 5.37 -18.05
N GLN A 161 -5.27 4.23 -18.58
CA GLN A 161 -5.58 4.04 -20.01
C GLN A 161 -6.77 4.90 -20.45
N SER A 162 -7.82 5.01 -19.62
CA SER A 162 -9.00 5.83 -19.91
C SER A 162 -8.71 7.32 -20.03
N ILE A 163 -7.66 7.79 -19.36
CA ILE A 163 -7.19 9.19 -19.47
C ILE A 163 -6.10 9.39 -20.53
N GLY A 164 -5.73 8.32 -21.27
CA GLY A 164 -4.83 8.37 -22.43
C GLY A 164 -3.36 8.05 -22.15
N VAL A 165 -3.02 7.45 -20.98
CA VAL A 165 -1.65 6.94 -20.74
C VAL A 165 -1.51 5.57 -21.41
N ALA A 166 -0.58 5.44 -22.38
CA ALA A 166 -0.46 4.25 -23.22
C ALA A 166 0.39 3.13 -22.57
N GLN A 167 1.54 3.48 -22.00
CA GLN A 167 2.51 2.51 -21.47
C GLN A 167 2.21 2.13 -20.00
N VAL A 168 1.05 1.53 -19.76
CA VAL A 168 0.64 1.11 -18.41
C VAL A 168 0.81 -0.39 -18.25
N VAL A 169 1.51 -0.79 -17.19
CA VAL A 169 1.72 -2.19 -16.82
C VAL A 169 1.15 -2.45 -15.43
N HIS A 170 0.37 -3.51 -15.31
CA HIS A 170 -0.15 -3.97 -14.02
C HIS A 170 0.99 -4.56 -13.18
N GLN A 171 1.28 -3.89 -12.06
CA GLN A 171 2.34 -4.25 -11.12
C GLN A 171 1.78 -4.33 -9.70
N PRO A 172 1.21 -5.47 -9.30
CA PRO A 172 0.73 -5.65 -7.94
C PRO A 172 1.85 -5.47 -6.92
N LEU A 173 1.49 -4.90 -5.77
CA LEU A 173 2.38 -4.85 -4.62
C LEU A 173 2.42 -6.20 -3.90
N GLY A 174 3.43 -6.39 -3.07
CA GLY A 174 3.56 -7.57 -2.23
C GLY A 174 3.28 -7.28 -0.76
N VAL A 175 3.40 -8.31 0.05
CA VAL A 175 3.40 -8.24 1.51
C VAL A 175 4.55 -9.08 2.07
N ASP A 176 5.05 -8.68 3.23
CA ASP A 176 6.05 -9.44 3.97
C ASP A 176 5.35 -10.59 4.71
N THR A 177 5.51 -11.80 4.16
CA THR A 177 4.83 -13.00 4.67
C THR A 177 5.53 -13.63 5.87
N GLU A 178 6.72 -13.18 6.23
CA GLU A 178 7.45 -13.56 7.44
C GLU A 178 6.99 -12.71 8.63
N VAL A 179 6.80 -11.41 8.39
CA VAL A 179 6.25 -10.49 9.38
C VAL A 179 4.76 -10.78 9.59
N PHE A 180 3.97 -10.74 8.51
CA PHE A 180 2.52 -11.02 8.54
C PHE A 180 2.28 -12.52 8.36
N ASN A 181 2.15 -13.23 9.48
CA ASN A 181 2.11 -14.68 9.53
C ASN A 181 1.06 -15.16 10.56
N PRO A 182 0.34 -16.26 10.31
CA PRO A 182 -0.59 -16.85 11.28
C PRO A 182 0.04 -17.20 12.63
N THR A 183 1.34 -17.49 12.68
CA THR A 183 2.08 -17.77 13.92
C THR A 183 2.14 -16.58 14.89
N ARG A 184 1.84 -15.37 14.41
CA ARG A 184 1.72 -14.16 15.26
C ARG A 184 0.41 -14.13 16.06
N ARG A 185 -0.51 -15.06 15.81
CA ARG A 185 -1.77 -15.15 16.54
C ARG A 185 -1.52 -15.45 18.00
N GLY A 186 -2.20 -14.70 18.88
CA GLY A 186 -2.14 -14.89 20.31
C GLY A 186 -3.31 -14.20 21.01
N ASP A 187 -3.30 -14.22 22.33
CA ASP A 187 -4.33 -13.60 23.17
C ASP A 187 -4.11 -12.10 23.41
N LEU A 188 -3.09 -11.51 22.75
CA LEU A 188 -2.67 -10.13 23.00
C LEU A 188 -3.85 -9.15 22.96
N LEU A 189 -4.63 -9.18 21.89
CA LEU A 189 -5.75 -8.27 21.66
C LEU A 189 -6.82 -8.44 22.77
N ARG A 190 -7.22 -9.67 23.07
CA ARG A 190 -8.25 -9.96 24.07
C ARG A 190 -7.78 -9.60 25.48
N LYS A 191 -6.52 -9.88 25.82
CA LYS A 191 -5.91 -9.52 27.13
C LYS A 191 -5.78 -8.01 27.29
N CYS A 192 -5.23 -7.32 26.30
CA CYS A 192 -5.05 -5.86 26.37
C CYS A 192 -6.37 -5.08 26.46
N LEU A 193 -7.44 -5.61 25.89
CA LEU A 193 -8.75 -4.96 25.85
C LEU A 193 -9.75 -5.55 26.85
N ALA A 194 -9.33 -6.52 27.68
CA ALA A 194 -10.19 -7.24 28.63
C ALA A 194 -11.48 -7.78 27.99
N LEU A 195 -11.38 -8.30 26.75
CA LEU A 195 -12.53 -8.80 26.01
C LEU A 195 -12.86 -10.26 26.37
N PRO A 196 -14.14 -10.60 26.61
CA PRO A 196 -14.59 -11.96 26.80
C PRO A 196 -14.21 -12.89 25.64
N ARG A 197 -13.99 -14.18 25.91
CA ARG A 197 -13.60 -15.17 24.88
C ARG A 197 -14.60 -15.27 23.73
N GLN A 198 -15.89 -15.15 24.00
CA GLN A 198 -16.98 -15.19 23.03
C GLN A 198 -17.12 -13.93 22.18
N THR A 199 -16.34 -12.87 22.46
CA THR A 199 -16.39 -11.64 21.67
C THR A 199 -15.87 -11.89 20.25
N ARG A 200 -16.62 -11.48 19.26
CA ARG A 200 -16.27 -11.50 17.84
C ARG A 200 -15.47 -10.24 17.51
N VAL A 201 -14.16 -10.38 17.30
CA VAL A 201 -13.24 -9.23 17.19
C VAL A 201 -12.82 -9.01 15.77
N LEU A 202 -13.18 -7.86 15.21
CA LEU A 202 -12.71 -7.43 13.91
C LEU A 202 -11.75 -6.25 14.04
N VAL A 203 -10.71 -6.22 13.21
CA VAL A 203 -9.71 -5.17 13.21
C VAL A 203 -9.79 -4.35 11.91
N TYR A 204 -9.67 -3.05 12.05
CA TYR A 204 -9.29 -2.13 10.99
C TYR A 204 -7.88 -1.59 11.28
N ALA A 205 -7.02 -1.54 10.28
CA ALA A 205 -5.70 -0.93 10.42
C ALA A 205 -5.42 0.03 9.25
N GLY A 206 -5.15 1.29 9.59
CA GLY A 206 -4.90 2.33 8.59
C GLY A 206 -5.11 3.73 9.14
N ARG A 207 -4.72 4.75 8.40
CA ARG A 207 -4.93 6.14 8.78
C ARG A 207 -6.42 6.44 8.95
N PHE A 208 -6.75 7.31 9.90
CA PHE A 208 -8.13 7.80 10.07
C PHE A 208 -8.35 9.01 9.15
N ALA A 209 -8.51 8.72 7.86
CA ALA A 209 -8.71 9.68 6.79
C ALA A 209 -10.10 9.48 6.16
N GLU A 210 -10.60 10.51 5.50
CA GLU A 210 -11.96 10.55 4.94
C GLU A 210 -12.20 9.41 3.96
N GLU A 211 -11.22 9.14 3.08
CA GLU A 211 -11.29 8.09 2.06
C GLU A 211 -11.38 6.67 2.63
N LYS A 212 -11.11 6.49 3.94
CA LYS A 212 -11.20 5.19 4.63
C LYS A 212 -12.61 4.90 5.16
N ASN A 213 -13.49 5.88 5.10
CA ASN A 213 -14.92 5.75 5.39
C ASN A 213 -15.22 5.11 6.77
N LEU A 214 -14.46 5.51 7.80
CA LEU A 214 -14.65 5.00 9.17
C LEU A 214 -16.06 5.22 9.73
N PRO A 215 -16.82 6.29 9.40
CA PRO A 215 -18.19 6.44 9.85
C PRO A 215 -19.07 5.23 9.51
N VAL A 216 -18.91 4.61 8.36
CA VAL A 216 -19.65 3.40 7.96
C VAL A 216 -19.33 2.23 8.91
N LEU A 217 -18.05 2.03 9.27
CA LEU A 217 -17.67 1.00 10.24
C LEU A 217 -18.28 1.26 11.61
N LEU A 218 -18.18 2.50 12.10
CA LEU A 218 -18.73 2.87 13.41
C LEU A 218 -20.24 2.64 13.47
N GLN A 219 -20.99 3.02 12.43
CA GLN A 219 -22.42 2.79 12.33
C GLN A 219 -22.78 1.31 12.18
N ALA A 220 -21.98 0.53 11.42
CA ALA A 220 -22.18 -0.91 11.28
C ALA A 220 -22.03 -1.62 12.64
N PHE A 221 -20.99 -1.27 13.42
CA PHE A 221 -20.78 -1.87 14.74
C PHE A 221 -21.79 -1.39 15.79
N ALA A 222 -22.29 -0.16 15.67
CA ALA A 222 -23.43 0.29 16.49
C ALA A 222 -24.69 -0.53 16.22
N ARG A 223 -24.95 -0.93 14.97
CA ARG A 223 -26.06 -1.82 14.58
C ARG A 223 -25.87 -3.25 15.07
N LEU A 224 -24.65 -3.79 14.96
CA LEU A 224 -24.31 -5.15 15.34
C LEU A 224 -24.40 -5.37 16.88
N GLY A 225 -23.97 -4.37 17.64
CA GLY A 225 -23.92 -4.50 19.11
C GLY A 225 -23.02 -5.64 19.57
N ARG A 226 -23.28 -6.18 20.77
CA ARG A 226 -22.61 -7.38 21.29
C ARG A 226 -23.13 -8.62 20.57
N PRO A 227 -22.30 -9.65 20.30
CA PRO A 227 -20.92 -9.84 20.80
C PRO A 227 -19.81 -9.25 19.89
N TYR A 228 -20.11 -8.41 18.91
CA TYR A 228 -19.13 -7.86 17.97
C TYR A 228 -18.34 -6.70 18.57
N HIS A 229 -17.02 -6.67 18.33
CA HIS A 229 -16.13 -5.62 18.80
C HIS A 229 -15.18 -5.17 17.66
N LEU A 230 -15.13 -3.87 17.43
CA LEU A 230 -14.24 -3.26 16.43
C LEU A 230 -13.00 -2.69 17.11
N VAL A 231 -11.82 -3.04 16.59
CA VAL A 231 -10.55 -2.43 16.98
C VAL A 231 -10.04 -1.61 15.82
N LEU A 232 -9.99 -0.28 15.96
CA LEU A 232 -9.46 0.66 14.99
C LEU A 232 -8.02 1.01 15.34
N ILE A 233 -7.05 0.66 14.48
CA ILE A 233 -5.62 0.94 14.67
C ILE A 233 -5.17 1.99 13.66
N GLY A 234 -4.70 3.16 14.09
CA GLY A 234 -4.10 4.10 13.13
C GLY A 234 -4.35 5.58 13.35
N GLY A 235 -4.98 5.98 14.45
CA GLY A 235 -5.24 7.39 14.71
C GLY A 235 -5.43 7.72 16.18
N ALA A 236 -5.51 9.02 16.47
CA ALA A 236 -5.84 9.51 17.79
C ALA A 236 -7.35 9.45 18.04
N ARG A 237 -7.72 9.23 19.29
CA ARG A 237 -9.11 9.25 19.76
C ARG A 237 -9.67 10.68 19.63
N ARG A 238 -10.62 10.90 18.74
CA ARG A 238 -11.29 12.21 18.55
C ARG A 238 -12.68 12.30 19.18
N ALA A 239 -13.28 11.16 19.54
CA ALA A 239 -14.60 11.07 20.15
C ALA A 239 -14.66 9.88 21.09
N ARG A 240 -15.67 9.81 21.99
CA ARG A 240 -15.98 8.60 22.74
C ARG A 240 -16.64 7.60 21.80
N PRO A 241 -15.95 6.48 21.48
CA PRO A 241 -16.56 5.43 20.65
C PRO A 241 -17.69 4.74 21.38
N ALA A 242 -18.53 4.01 20.63
CA ALA A 242 -19.50 3.08 21.22
C ALA A 242 -18.79 2.04 22.10
N THR A 243 -19.53 1.39 23.02
CA THR A 243 -18.96 0.45 24.01
C THR A 243 -18.28 -0.77 23.38
N ASN A 244 -18.62 -1.09 22.13
CA ASN A 244 -18.05 -2.18 21.34
C ASN A 244 -17.03 -1.70 20.28
N VAL A 245 -16.43 -0.53 20.48
CA VAL A 245 -15.39 0.01 19.61
C VAL A 245 -14.19 0.48 20.44
N THR A 246 -13.00 0.03 20.09
CA THR A 246 -11.74 0.50 20.68
C THR A 246 -10.89 1.19 19.61
N MET A 247 -10.34 2.35 19.94
CA MET A 247 -9.42 3.09 19.07
C MET A 247 -8.01 3.05 19.65
N LEU A 248 -7.06 2.62 18.83
CA LEU A 248 -5.65 2.51 19.16
C LEU A 248 -4.80 3.45 18.29
N PRO A 249 -3.70 3.98 18.82
CA PRO A 249 -2.79 4.81 18.05
C PRO A 249 -2.15 4.03 16.90
N TYR A 250 -1.58 4.77 15.95
CA TYR A 250 -0.83 4.20 14.84
C TYR A 250 0.35 3.34 15.35
N ARG A 251 0.50 2.14 14.80
CA ARG A 251 1.61 1.25 15.09
C ARG A 251 2.69 1.40 14.01
N ARG A 252 3.91 1.75 14.43
CA ARG A 252 5.05 1.93 13.53
C ARG A 252 5.74 0.61 13.23
N ASP A 253 5.77 -0.26 14.21
CA ASP A 253 6.36 -1.59 14.09
C ASP A 253 5.38 -2.54 13.37
N SER A 254 5.85 -3.10 12.26
CA SER A 254 5.08 -4.05 11.47
C SER A 254 4.84 -5.38 12.19
N LEU A 255 5.78 -5.83 13.04
CA LEU A 255 5.60 -7.03 13.86
C LEU A 255 4.48 -6.85 14.88
N GLU A 256 4.47 -5.70 15.56
CA GLU A 256 3.38 -5.37 16.50
C GLU A 256 2.03 -5.32 15.75
N LEU A 257 1.99 -4.67 14.59
CA LEU A 257 0.77 -4.63 13.78
C LEU A 257 0.31 -6.03 13.35
N ALA A 258 1.24 -6.89 12.94
CA ALA A 258 0.95 -8.26 12.56
C ALA A 258 0.36 -9.07 13.74
N GLN A 259 0.85 -8.87 14.96
CA GLN A 259 0.28 -9.49 16.17
C GLN A 259 -1.17 -9.05 16.41
N TRP A 260 -1.48 -7.76 16.25
CA TRP A 260 -2.84 -7.25 16.38
C TRP A 260 -3.77 -7.84 15.32
N ILE A 261 -3.36 -7.83 14.04
CA ILE A 261 -4.15 -8.37 12.94
C ILE A 261 -4.35 -9.88 13.10
N ALA A 262 -3.28 -10.64 13.36
CA ALA A 262 -3.36 -12.09 13.51
C ALA A 262 -4.23 -12.52 14.70
N SER A 263 -4.30 -11.71 15.76
CA SER A 263 -5.08 -12.00 16.99
C SER A 263 -6.56 -11.65 16.85
N ALA A 264 -6.98 -10.93 15.82
CA ALA A 264 -8.38 -10.70 15.49
C ALA A 264 -8.99 -11.91 14.76
N ASP A 265 -10.32 -11.94 14.65
CA ASP A 265 -11.03 -12.99 13.90
C ASP A 265 -11.03 -12.68 12.40
N ALA A 266 -11.17 -11.39 12.03
CA ALA A 266 -11.15 -10.90 10.63
C ALA A 266 -10.67 -9.45 10.55
N LEU A 267 -10.28 -9.04 9.34
CA LEU A 267 -10.09 -7.62 9.02
C LEU A 267 -11.38 -7.05 8.41
N VAL A 268 -11.69 -5.78 8.73
CA VAL A 268 -12.81 -5.05 8.12
C VAL A 268 -12.34 -3.72 7.55
N HIS A 269 -12.82 -3.35 6.32
CA HIS A 269 -12.42 -2.12 5.65
C HIS A 269 -13.57 -1.54 4.80
N ALA A 270 -13.97 -0.29 5.08
CA ALA A 270 -15.07 0.37 4.38
C ALA A 270 -14.64 1.43 3.35
N GLY A 271 -13.34 1.62 3.14
CA GLY A 271 -12.84 2.59 2.16
C GLY A 271 -13.24 2.24 0.73
N THR A 272 -13.62 3.26 -0.05
CA THR A 272 -14.11 3.10 -1.42
C THR A 272 -13.13 3.62 -2.49
N LYS A 273 -12.03 4.27 -2.05
CA LYS A 273 -11.04 4.92 -2.94
C LYS A 273 -9.65 4.29 -2.85
N GLU A 274 -9.57 2.98 -2.59
CA GLU A 274 -8.30 2.29 -2.50
C GLU A 274 -7.72 1.98 -3.88
N THR A 275 -6.46 2.35 -4.07
CA THR A 275 -5.72 2.01 -5.30
C THR A 275 -5.17 0.58 -5.27
N PHE A 276 -4.94 0.04 -4.06
CA PHE A 276 -4.49 -1.34 -3.83
C PHE A 276 -5.01 -1.89 -2.49
N GLY A 277 -4.60 -1.31 -1.36
CA GLY A 277 -5.07 -1.75 -0.04
C GLY A 277 -4.18 -2.82 0.59
N LEU A 278 -2.89 -2.53 0.79
CA LEU A 278 -1.91 -3.47 1.40
C LEU A 278 -2.40 -4.16 2.67
N VAL A 279 -3.20 -3.48 3.49
CA VAL A 279 -3.71 -4.03 4.75
C VAL A 279 -4.61 -5.26 4.56
N ILE A 280 -5.30 -5.36 3.43
CA ILE A 280 -6.07 -6.55 3.05
C ILE A 280 -5.13 -7.75 2.90
N LEU A 281 -4.04 -7.57 2.15
CA LEU A 281 -3.04 -8.63 1.97
C LEU A 281 -2.30 -8.95 3.28
N GLU A 282 -2.06 -7.97 4.14
CA GLU A 282 -1.47 -8.17 5.46
C GLU A 282 -2.36 -9.06 6.35
N ALA A 283 -3.67 -8.84 6.31
CA ALA A 283 -4.62 -9.67 7.04
C ALA A 283 -4.72 -11.09 6.45
N MET A 284 -4.82 -11.20 5.12
CA MET A 284 -4.81 -12.49 4.42
C MET A 284 -3.50 -13.24 4.69
N ALA A 285 -2.36 -12.55 4.71
CA ALA A 285 -1.06 -13.11 5.08
C ALA A 285 -1.04 -13.65 6.51
N CYS A 286 -1.73 -13.00 7.44
CA CYS A 286 -1.95 -13.50 8.80
C CYS A 286 -2.99 -14.63 8.89
N GLY A 287 -3.49 -15.14 7.77
CA GLY A 287 -4.56 -16.15 7.76
C GLY A 287 -5.88 -15.62 8.30
N ARG A 288 -6.18 -14.33 8.13
CA ARG A 288 -7.45 -13.73 8.53
C ARG A 288 -8.32 -13.46 7.33
N PRO A 289 -9.59 -13.88 7.37
CA PRO A 289 -10.56 -13.50 6.36
C PRO A 289 -10.83 -12.00 6.39
N VAL A 290 -11.42 -11.48 5.31
CA VAL A 290 -11.61 -10.04 5.13
C VAL A 290 -13.06 -9.71 4.83
N VAL A 291 -13.58 -8.64 5.45
CA VAL A 291 -14.80 -7.97 4.99
C VAL A 291 -14.40 -6.60 4.45
N ALA A 292 -14.65 -6.35 3.16
CA ALA A 292 -14.27 -5.10 2.52
C ALA A 292 -15.44 -4.51 1.72
N ALA A 293 -15.44 -3.19 1.51
CA ALA A 293 -16.39 -2.57 0.59
C ALA A 293 -16.16 -3.09 -0.84
N ARG A 294 -17.22 -3.34 -1.59
CA ARG A 294 -17.17 -3.71 -3.01
C ARG A 294 -16.82 -2.48 -3.87
N ALA A 295 -15.65 -1.89 -3.62
CA ALA A 295 -15.21 -0.67 -4.27
C ALA A 295 -13.68 -0.57 -4.31
N GLY A 296 -13.16 0.36 -5.13
CA GLY A 296 -11.71 0.49 -5.33
C GLY A 296 -11.12 -0.82 -5.83
N ALA A 297 -9.89 -1.10 -5.44
CA ALA A 297 -9.18 -2.31 -5.85
C ALA A 297 -9.58 -3.57 -5.06
N PHE A 298 -10.40 -3.49 -4.02
CA PHE A 298 -10.72 -4.63 -3.17
C PHE A 298 -11.34 -5.83 -3.90
N PRO A 299 -12.25 -5.65 -4.90
CA PRO A 299 -12.78 -6.78 -5.66
C PRO A 299 -11.74 -7.60 -6.43
N GLU A 300 -10.52 -7.07 -6.63
CA GLU A 300 -9.44 -7.82 -7.27
C GLU A 300 -8.78 -8.84 -6.32
N PHE A 301 -8.89 -8.62 -5.00
CA PHE A 301 -8.23 -9.43 -3.98
C PHE A 301 -9.20 -10.26 -3.16
N VAL A 302 -10.44 -9.76 -2.98
CA VAL A 302 -11.45 -10.35 -2.10
C VAL A 302 -12.59 -10.88 -2.95
N ASP A 303 -12.84 -12.17 -2.81
CA ASP A 303 -14.01 -12.88 -3.30
C ASP A 303 -14.55 -13.81 -2.19
N ASP A 304 -15.58 -14.57 -2.47
CA ASP A 304 -16.23 -15.44 -1.50
C ASP A 304 -15.31 -16.53 -0.93
N SER A 305 -14.17 -16.86 -1.57
CA SER A 305 -13.23 -17.84 -1.02
C SER A 305 -12.35 -17.31 0.11
N VAL A 306 -12.13 -15.99 0.19
CA VAL A 306 -11.22 -15.34 1.15
C VAL A 306 -11.89 -14.33 2.07
N GLY A 307 -13.16 -14.00 1.81
CA GLY A 307 -13.87 -13.00 2.59
C GLY A 307 -15.28 -12.71 2.09
N VAL A 308 -15.78 -11.51 2.39
CA VAL A 308 -17.08 -11.01 1.95
C VAL A 308 -16.95 -9.57 1.48
N LEU A 309 -17.52 -9.25 0.31
CA LEU A 309 -17.61 -7.88 -0.19
C LEU A 309 -18.96 -7.26 0.19
N ALA A 310 -18.88 -6.20 0.99
CA ALA A 310 -20.04 -5.43 1.46
C ALA A 310 -20.46 -4.36 0.43
N GLU A 311 -21.72 -3.97 0.45
CA GLU A 311 -22.24 -2.83 -0.31
C GLU A 311 -21.47 -1.55 0.08
N PRO A 312 -20.94 -0.78 -0.88
CA PRO A 312 -20.22 0.46 -0.62
C PRO A 312 -21.09 1.49 0.11
N ASP A 313 -20.47 2.29 0.97
CA ASP A 313 -21.08 3.40 1.72
C ASP A 313 -22.31 3.00 2.56
N SER A 314 -22.53 1.70 2.78
CA SER A 314 -23.68 1.12 3.48
C SER A 314 -23.27 0.50 4.82
N ALA A 315 -23.68 1.13 5.92
CA ALA A 315 -23.47 0.57 7.26
C ALA A 315 -24.31 -0.71 7.48
N ALA A 316 -25.48 -0.80 6.86
CA ALA A 316 -26.33 -1.99 6.90
C ALA A 316 -25.70 -3.12 6.09
N GLY A 317 -25.23 -2.84 4.87
CA GLY A 317 -24.51 -3.79 4.03
C GLY A 317 -23.23 -4.30 4.68
N MET A 318 -22.45 -3.43 5.32
CA MET A 318 -21.25 -3.81 6.07
C MET A 318 -21.60 -4.72 7.26
N ALA A 319 -22.63 -4.41 8.03
CA ALA A 319 -23.09 -5.25 9.13
C ALA A 319 -23.57 -6.62 8.63
N ALA A 320 -24.34 -6.67 7.57
CA ALA A 320 -24.80 -7.93 6.95
C ALA A 320 -23.62 -8.78 6.47
N ALA A 321 -22.63 -8.18 5.78
CA ALA A 321 -21.43 -8.86 5.33
C ALA A 321 -20.59 -9.43 6.48
N ILE A 322 -20.50 -8.71 7.61
CA ILE A 322 -19.84 -9.20 8.84
C ILE A 322 -20.59 -10.41 9.37
N VAL A 323 -21.92 -10.36 9.48
CA VAL A 323 -22.72 -11.50 9.96
C VAL A 323 -22.51 -12.72 9.05
N ALA A 324 -22.64 -12.53 7.74
CA ALA A 324 -22.44 -13.58 6.74
C ALA A 324 -21.05 -14.25 6.83
N LEU A 325 -19.99 -13.46 7.11
CA LEU A 325 -18.66 -14.02 7.32
C LEU A 325 -18.64 -14.99 8.52
N TYR A 326 -19.33 -14.66 9.61
CA TYR A 326 -19.34 -15.50 10.83
C TYR A 326 -20.23 -16.75 10.72
N GLU A 327 -21.00 -16.91 9.64
CA GLU A 327 -21.70 -18.15 9.31
C GLU A 327 -20.78 -19.19 8.64
N ARG A 328 -19.53 -18.80 8.38
CA ARG A 328 -18.54 -19.62 7.68
C ARG A 328 -17.44 -20.09 8.64
N ASP A 329 -16.70 -21.12 8.24
CA ASP A 329 -15.46 -21.51 8.90
C ASP A 329 -14.37 -20.47 8.64
N LEU A 330 -14.15 -19.57 9.62
CA LEU A 330 -13.15 -18.50 9.51
C LEU A 330 -11.73 -19.05 9.37
N ALA A 331 -11.42 -20.23 9.91
CA ALA A 331 -10.10 -20.83 9.81
C ALA A 331 -9.85 -21.34 8.40
N ALA A 332 -10.83 -22.03 7.80
CA ALA A 332 -10.75 -22.50 6.42
C ALA A 332 -10.65 -21.32 5.43
N VAL A 333 -11.50 -20.28 5.57
CA VAL A 333 -11.44 -19.06 4.74
C VAL A 333 -10.08 -18.37 4.88
N GLY A 334 -9.58 -18.24 6.11
CA GLY A 334 -8.27 -17.64 6.41
C GLY A 334 -7.10 -18.43 5.80
N ALA A 335 -7.16 -19.76 5.80
CA ALA A 335 -6.16 -20.60 5.16
C ALA A 335 -6.10 -20.38 3.64
N VAL A 336 -7.26 -20.31 2.97
CA VAL A 336 -7.36 -19.98 1.54
C VAL A 336 -6.82 -18.58 1.26
N ALA A 337 -7.14 -17.60 2.11
CA ALA A 337 -6.64 -16.24 2.01
C ALA A 337 -5.09 -16.20 2.09
N ARG A 338 -4.49 -16.89 3.04
CA ARG A 338 -3.04 -17.04 3.19
C ARG A 338 -2.42 -17.68 1.95
N ALA A 339 -2.97 -18.79 1.48
CA ALA A 339 -2.47 -19.51 0.30
C ALA A 339 -2.45 -18.61 -0.95
N ARG A 340 -3.51 -17.79 -1.15
CA ARG A 340 -3.60 -16.80 -2.25
C ARG A 340 -2.47 -15.78 -2.16
N VAL A 341 -2.17 -15.25 -0.97
CA VAL A 341 -1.09 -14.28 -0.77
C VAL A 341 0.26 -14.90 -1.08
N LEU A 342 0.54 -16.08 -0.54
CA LEU A 342 1.81 -16.77 -0.79
C LEU A 342 2.03 -17.06 -2.27
N ARG A 343 0.97 -17.36 -3.00
CA ARG A 343 1.05 -17.64 -4.44
C ARG A 343 1.22 -16.39 -5.31
N HIS A 344 0.60 -15.25 -4.94
CA HIS A 344 0.44 -14.14 -5.89
C HIS A 344 0.98 -12.79 -5.39
N TYR A 345 1.12 -12.58 -4.07
CA TYR A 345 1.33 -11.25 -3.51
C TYR A 345 2.50 -11.18 -2.52
N THR A 346 3.60 -11.91 -2.80
CA THR A 346 4.85 -11.75 -2.05
C THR A 346 5.69 -10.61 -2.64
N TRP A 347 6.50 -9.94 -1.82
CA TRP A 347 7.44 -8.93 -2.30
C TRP A 347 8.41 -9.51 -3.34
N SER A 348 8.91 -10.72 -3.12
CA SER A 348 9.81 -11.36 -4.06
C SER A 348 9.19 -11.46 -5.46
N ARG A 349 7.94 -11.92 -5.56
CA ARG A 349 7.24 -12.01 -6.84
C ARG A 349 7.03 -10.64 -7.49
N ALA A 350 6.61 -9.64 -6.69
CA ALA A 350 6.41 -8.27 -7.18
C ALA A 350 7.70 -7.69 -7.76
N PHE A 351 8.82 -7.83 -7.05
CA PHE A 351 10.09 -7.25 -7.49
C PHE A 351 10.75 -8.01 -8.63
N HIS A 352 10.60 -9.32 -8.72
CA HIS A 352 11.04 -10.07 -9.92
C HIS A 352 10.34 -9.57 -11.18
N THR A 353 9.02 -9.38 -11.13
CA THR A 353 8.24 -8.86 -12.27
C THR A 353 8.69 -7.44 -12.63
N GLN A 354 8.89 -6.59 -11.65
CA GLN A 354 9.32 -5.21 -11.83
C GLN A 354 10.74 -5.13 -12.42
N LEU A 355 11.67 -5.95 -11.91
CA LEU A 355 13.03 -6.02 -12.46
C LEU A 355 13.05 -6.49 -13.93
N ALA A 356 12.21 -7.45 -14.29
CA ALA A 356 12.11 -7.91 -15.67
C ALA A 356 11.67 -6.76 -16.61
N ALA A 357 10.72 -5.91 -16.15
CA ALA A 357 10.31 -4.73 -16.90
C ALA A 357 11.45 -3.68 -17.02
N TYR A 358 12.20 -3.44 -15.95
CA TYR A 358 13.37 -2.55 -16.01
C TYR A 358 14.46 -3.08 -16.93
N ALA A 359 14.78 -4.38 -16.88
CA ALA A 359 15.76 -5.00 -17.75
C ALA A 359 15.38 -4.88 -19.23
N SER A 360 14.08 -4.99 -19.55
CA SER A 360 13.58 -4.78 -20.90
C SER A 360 13.82 -3.34 -21.38
N LEU A 361 13.57 -2.34 -20.53
CA LEU A 361 13.81 -0.92 -20.88
C LEU A 361 15.30 -0.60 -21.06
N LEU A 362 16.17 -1.29 -20.30
CA LEU A 362 17.62 -1.10 -20.36
C LEU A 362 18.27 -1.89 -21.51
N GLY A 363 17.54 -2.69 -22.28
CA GLY A 363 18.07 -3.54 -23.34
C GLY A 363 18.97 -4.68 -22.83
N THR A 364 18.92 -4.99 -21.53
CA THR A 364 19.73 -6.04 -20.90
C THR A 364 18.94 -7.34 -20.85
N GLN A 365 19.35 -8.35 -21.66
CA GLN A 365 18.83 -9.70 -21.53
C GLN A 365 19.42 -10.35 -20.25
N ARG A 366 18.59 -10.65 -19.26
CA ARG A 366 18.85 -11.31 -17.97
C ARG A 366 19.47 -10.42 -16.89
N VAL A 367 18.66 -10.10 -15.93
CA VAL A 367 19.13 -9.72 -14.58
C VAL A 367 19.57 -11.03 -13.91
N PRO A 368 20.85 -11.20 -13.48
CA PRO A 368 21.21 -12.33 -12.66
C PRO A 368 20.53 -12.18 -11.30
N VAL A 369 19.48 -12.92 -11.08
CA VAL A 369 18.91 -13.12 -9.75
C VAL A 369 19.64 -14.33 -9.18
N GLY A 370 20.31 -14.16 -8.05
CA GLY A 370 20.96 -15.29 -7.36
C GLY A 370 19.93 -16.38 -7.10
N ASP A 371 20.23 -17.59 -7.52
CA ASP A 371 19.42 -18.78 -7.32
C ASP A 371 19.22 -19.03 -5.81
N THR A 372 18.15 -18.51 -5.24
CA THR A 372 17.61 -19.06 -4.01
C THR A 372 16.55 -20.07 -4.43
N PRO A 373 16.72 -21.37 -4.12
CA PRO A 373 15.79 -22.40 -4.56
C PRO A 373 14.41 -22.08 -3.99
N ILE A 374 13.43 -21.95 -4.89
CA ILE A 374 12.01 -22.00 -4.53
C ILE A 374 11.82 -23.38 -3.94
N LEU A 375 11.63 -23.47 -2.63
CA LEU A 375 11.15 -24.67 -1.97
C LEU A 375 9.80 -25.03 -2.57
N GLU A 376 9.82 -25.84 -3.62
CA GLU A 376 8.63 -26.55 -4.09
C GLU A 376 8.10 -27.37 -2.92
N ALA A 377 6.94 -26.97 -2.42
CA ALA A 377 6.19 -27.78 -1.47
C ALA A 377 5.94 -29.14 -2.13
N ARG A 378 6.68 -30.16 -1.70
CA ARG A 378 6.40 -31.55 -2.04
C ARG A 378 4.97 -31.86 -1.63
N SER A 379 4.13 -32.17 -2.59
CA SER A 379 2.83 -32.78 -2.38
C SER A 379 3.04 -34.08 -1.58
N PRO A 380 2.30 -34.35 -0.52
CA PRO A 380 2.31 -35.67 0.07
C PRO A 380 1.67 -36.64 -0.90
N SER A 381 2.45 -37.56 -1.40
CA SER A 381 1.99 -38.73 -2.15
C SER A 381 1.29 -39.71 -1.21
N SER A 382 0.11 -40.13 -1.63
CA SER A 382 -0.74 -41.29 -1.24
C SER A 382 -1.11 -41.45 0.21
#